data_5ef665da4fe2c293635ee9375a983c82
#
_entry.id   5ef665da4fe2c293635ee9375a983c82
#
_cell.length_a   1.000
_cell.length_b   1.000
_cell.length_c   1.000
_cell.angle_alpha   90.00
_cell.angle_beta   90.00
_cell.angle_gamma   90.00
#
_symmetry.space_group_name_H-M   'P 1'
#
loop_
_entity.id
_entity.type
_entity.pdbx_description
1 polymer ?
#
loop_
_entity_poly.entity_id
_entity_poly.type
_entity_poly.pdbx_seq_one_letter_code
_entity_poly.pdbx_strand_id
1 'polypeptide(L)'
;MSDILDMGGRVSLVTGAGQGVGAQIAKHLASASNSGGVAVNDYFIERAEAVADEINSAGGKAIAVQADVSDRASVEAMVTKTVEALGTVGVLVNNAGNAGAEPIPEQRKPFWETNKEIWDRTIGVNFYGVINCVGAVLPGMMKRQAPGRIISIISDASRYGDLGMEIYSGAKAGAAGFMRSVARTMGRHQITANNIVISLTNTPATQAWLEDPERMKGTMSKYIVRRPGEPSDIANMALYLASDASEWISGQTYPVNGGFTLAL
;
A
#
# COMPACT_ATOMS: atom_id res chain seq x y z
N MET A 1 7.21 9.37 28.87
CA MET A 1 6.17 9.65 27.86
C MET A 1 6.11 8.43 26.95
N SER A 2 4.92 7.86 26.73
CA SER A 2 4.76 6.79 25.74
C SER A 2 5.11 7.34 24.35
N ASP A 3 5.75 6.53 23.52
CA ASP A 3 5.99 6.88 22.12
C ASP A 3 4.62 7.00 21.41
N ILE A 4 4.35 8.17 20.84
CA ILE A 4 3.07 8.41 20.14
C ILE A 4 2.91 7.53 18.89
N LEU A 5 3.99 6.98 18.35
CA LEU A 5 4.01 6.08 17.20
C LEU A 5 4.09 4.60 17.61
N ASP A 6 3.72 4.28 18.86
CA ASP A 6 3.67 2.91 19.35
C ASP A 6 2.75 2.03 18.49
N MET A 7 3.24 0.87 18.12
CA MET A 7 2.52 -0.09 17.28
C MET A 7 1.62 -1.04 18.08
N GLY A 8 1.61 -0.97 19.42
CA GLY A 8 0.78 -1.80 20.29
C GLY A 8 0.99 -3.31 20.10
N GLY A 9 2.18 -3.74 19.74
CA GLY A 9 2.49 -5.15 19.49
C GLY A 9 1.88 -5.72 18.19
N ARG A 10 1.33 -4.87 17.31
CA ARG A 10 0.66 -5.34 16.08
C ARG A 10 1.64 -5.89 15.06
N VAL A 11 1.31 -7.08 14.55
CA VAL A 11 1.95 -7.66 13.35
C VAL A 11 1.45 -6.93 12.11
N SER A 12 2.37 -6.53 11.25
CA SER A 12 2.07 -5.83 10.00
C SER A 12 2.23 -6.76 8.79
N LEU A 13 1.35 -6.62 7.81
CA LEU A 13 1.45 -7.23 6.48
C LEU A 13 1.45 -6.11 5.44
N VAL A 14 2.52 -6.02 4.65
CA VAL A 14 2.68 -5.00 3.58
C VAL A 14 2.78 -5.69 2.24
N THR A 15 1.86 -5.39 1.32
CA THR A 15 1.85 -6.00 -0.02
C THR A 15 2.66 -5.17 -1.03
N GLY A 16 3.30 -5.84 -2.01
CA GLY A 16 4.20 -5.19 -2.96
C GLY A 16 5.37 -4.50 -2.25
N ALA A 17 5.91 -5.14 -1.21
CA ALA A 17 6.88 -4.55 -0.30
C ALA A 17 8.34 -4.94 -0.62
N GLY A 18 8.60 -5.62 -1.74
CA GLY A 18 9.95 -5.96 -2.18
C GLY A 18 10.74 -4.80 -2.78
N GLN A 19 10.12 -3.62 -2.97
CA GLN A 19 10.81 -2.42 -3.48
C GLN A 19 10.02 -1.14 -3.23
N GLY A 20 10.65 0.01 -3.45
CA GLY A 20 10.03 1.34 -3.48
C GLY A 20 9.27 1.70 -2.21
N VAL A 21 8.04 2.21 -2.37
CA VAL A 21 7.20 2.68 -1.26
C VAL A 21 6.89 1.56 -0.27
N GLY A 22 6.52 0.38 -0.77
CA GLY A 22 6.19 -0.77 0.10
C GLY A 22 7.36 -1.24 0.95
N ALA A 23 8.56 -1.31 0.39
CA ALA A 23 9.77 -1.65 1.13
C ALA A 23 10.06 -0.64 2.23
N GLN A 24 9.94 0.65 1.94
CA GLN A 24 10.16 1.70 2.93
C GLN A 24 9.10 1.67 4.04
N ILE A 25 7.83 1.42 3.70
CA ILE A 25 6.77 1.22 4.69
C ILE A 25 7.10 0.03 5.60
N ALA A 26 7.48 -1.12 5.02
CA ALA A 26 7.84 -2.30 5.81
C ALA A 26 8.99 -2.02 6.80
N LYS A 27 10.03 -1.30 6.35
CA LYS A 27 11.16 -0.89 7.20
C LYS A 27 10.71 0.03 8.34
N HIS A 28 9.85 1.03 8.06
CA HIS A 28 9.33 1.95 9.10
C HIS A 28 8.49 1.20 10.14
N LEU A 29 7.58 0.32 9.69
CA LEU A 29 6.74 -0.45 10.60
C LEU A 29 7.55 -1.45 11.45
N ALA A 30 8.62 -2.03 10.89
CA ALA A 30 9.49 -2.94 11.63
C ALA A 30 10.35 -2.24 12.68
N SER A 31 10.79 -1.00 12.41
CA SER A 31 11.63 -0.19 13.32
C SER A 31 10.84 0.59 14.37
N ALA A 32 9.51 0.61 14.26
CA ALA A 32 8.64 1.35 15.16
C ALA A 32 8.61 0.73 16.56
N SER A 33 8.37 1.57 17.57
CA SER A 33 8.22 1.12 18.96
C SER A 33 7.13 0.06 19.08
N ASN A 34 7.44 -1.01 19.81
CA ASN A 34 6.53 -2.11 20.09
C ASN A 34 5.90 -2.73 18.81
N SER A 35 6.72 -2.89 17.75
CA SER A 35 6.34 -3.61 16.54
C SER A 35 6.23 -5.11 16.80
N GLY A 36 5.13 -5.74 16.36
CA GLY A 36 4.97 -7.21 16.41
C GLY A 36 5.74 -7.97 15.33
N GLY A 37 6.39 -7.24 14.43
CA GLY A 37 7.07 -7.76 13.23
C GLY A 37 6.30 -7.49 11.95
N VAL A 38 6.97 -7.69 10.80
CA VAL A 38 6.43 -7.35 9.48
C VAL A 38 6.53 -8.53 8.52
N ALA A 39 5.43 -8.91 7.90
CA ALA A 39 5.41 -9.76 6.72
C ALA A 39 5.58 -8.88 5.47
N VAL A 40 6.68 -9.08 4.78
CA VAL A 40 7.04 -8.43 3.52
C VAL A 40 6.53 -9.29 2.40
N ASN A 41 5.47 -8.87 1.71
CA ASN A 41 4.96 -9.60 0.55
C ASN A 41 5.43 -8.96 -0.75
N ASP A 42 5.81 -9.77 -1.69
CA ASP A 42 5.97 -9.41 -3.10
C ASP A 42 5.56 -10.58 -4.00
N TYR A 43 5.28 -10.28 -5.27
CA TYR A 43 5.06 -11.30 -6.30
C TYR A 43 6.34 -12.10 -6.57
N PHE A 44 7.51 -11.43 -6.53
CA PHE A 44 8.82 -12.02 -6.63
C PHE A 44 9.41 -12.23 -5.24
N ILE A 45 9.58 -13.49 -4.84
CA ILE A 45 10.03 -13.83 -3.50
C ILE A 45 11.39 -13.23 -3.17
N GLU A 46 12.31 -13.20 -4.12
CA GLU A 46 13.68 -12.71 -3.93
C GLU A 46 13.72 -11.23 -3.51
N ARG A 47 12.76 -10.43 -3.99
CA ARG A 47 12.63 -9.02 -3.58
C ARG A 47 12.15 -8.91 -2.15
N ALA A 48 11.18 -9.74 -1.76
CA ALA A 48 10.66 -9.77 -0.41
C ALA A 48 11.72 -10.24 0.59
N GLU A 49 12.51 -11.27 0.22
CA GLU A 49 13.63 -11.80 1.02
C GLU A 49 14.69 -10.71 1.26
N ALA A 50 15.12 -10.02 0.21
CA ALA A 50 16.10 -8.95 0.33
C ALA A 50 15.67 -7.87 1.34
N VAL A 51 14.40 -7.44 1.30
CA VAL A 51 13.87 -6.43 2.24
C VAL A 51 13.73 -7.00 3.66
N ALA A 52 13.28 -8.26 3.80
CA ALA A 52 13.18 -8.91 5.11
C ALA A 52 14.57 -9.08 5.76
N ASP A 53 15.59 -9.44 4.98
CA ASP A 53 16.95 -9.56 5.44
C ASP A 53 17.54 -8.22 5.89
N GLU A 54 17.29 -7.14 5.15
CA GLU A 54 17.67 -5.79 5.56
C GLU A 54 17.02 -5.39 6.89
N ILE A 55 15.72 -5.66 7.06
CA ILE A 55 15.01 -5.37 8.31
C ILE A 55 15.61 -6.19 9.48
N ASN A 56 15.82 -7.48 9.27
CA ASN A 56 16.36 -8.37 10.31
C ASN A 56 17.80 -7.98 10.68
N SER A 57 18.63 -7.62 9.69
CA SER A 57 19.99 -7.16 9.91
C SER A 57 20.07 -5.84 10.68
N ALA A 58 19.03 -5.00 10.55
CA ALA A 58 18.90 -3.76 11.32
C ALA A 58 18.29 -3.96 12.73
N GLY A 59 18.06 -5.22 13.15
CA GLY A 59 17.51 -5.57 14.46
C GLY A 59 15.99 -5.57 14.54
N GLY A 60 15.29 -5.41 13.43
CA GLY A 60 13.84 -5.59 13.33
C GLY A 60 13.43 -7.07 13.27
N LYS A 61 12.14 -7.33 13.09
CA LYS A 61 11.60 -8.68 12.90
C LYS A 61 10.77 -8.72 11.62
N ALA A 62 11.21 -9.46 10.61
CA ALA A 62 10.50 -9.60 9.35
C ALA A 62 10.56 -11.01 8.78
N ILE A 63 9.54 -11.37 7.99
CA ILE A 63 9.52 -12.55 7.14
C ILE A 63 9.18 -12.14 5.71
N ALA A 64 9.70 -12.89 4.74
CA ALA A 64 9.31 -12.77 3.34
C ALA A 64 8.18 -13.73 3.01
N VAL A 65 7.16 -13.26 2.29
CA VAL A 65 6.04 -14.10 1.86
C VAL A 65 5.67 -13.78 0.41
N GLN A 66 5.79 -14.78 -0.47
CA GLN A 66 5.35 -14.66 -1.86
C GLN A 66 3.83 -14.76 -1.95
N ALA A 67 3.20 -13.85 -2.71
CA ALA A 67 1.82 -14.01 -3.15
C ALA A 67 1.48 -13.08 -4.32
N ASP A 68 0.59 -13.54 -5.19
CA ASP A 68 -0.15 -12.70 -6.12
C ASP A 68 -1.41 -12.19 -5.43
N VAL A 69 -1.51 -10.87 -5.21
CA VAL A 69 -2.67 -10.29 -4.54
C VAL A 69 -3.95 -10.39 -5.37
N SER A 70 -3.86 -10.55 -6.69
CA SER A 70 -5.01 -10.75 -7.56
C SER A 70 -5.64 -12.13 -7.42
N ASP A 71 -4.89 -13.12 -6.91
CA ASP A 71 -5.38 -14.48 -6.61
C ASP A 71 -5.77 -14.62 -5.14
N ARG A 72 -7.03 -14.89 -4.91
CA ARG A 72 -7.59 -15.06 -3.56
C ARG A 72 -6.93 -16.20 -2.77
N ALA A 73 -6.66 -17.34 -3.41
CA ALA A 73 -6.06 -18.49 -2.73
C ALA A 73 -4.60 -18.21 -2.34
N SER A 74 -3.86 -17.51 -3.22
CA SER A 74 -2.50 -17.03 -2.93
C SER A 74 -2.47 -16.08 -1.73
N VAL A 75 -3.44 -15.15 -1.64
CA VAL A 75 -3.57 -14.24 -0.50
C VAL A 75 -3.90 -14.98 0.80
N GLU A 76 -4.79 -15.96 0.77
CA GLU A 76 -5.12 -16.76 1.96
C GLU A 76 -3.91 -17.56 2.47
N ALA A 77 -3.12 -18.13 1.57
CA ALA A 77 -1.87 -18.81 1.93
C ALA A 77 -0.84 -17.82 2.53
N MET A 78 -0.72 -16.61 1.98
CA MET A 78 0.14 -15.55 2.52
C MET A 78 -0.26 -15.18 3.95
N VAL A 79 -1.55 -14.97 4.20
CA VAL A 79 -2.04 -14.63 5.54
C VAL A 79 -1.79 -15.78 6.52
N THR A 80 -2.02 -17.03 6.11
CA THR A 80 -1.74 -18.22 6.93
C THR A 80 -0.27 -18.27 7.35
N LYS A 81 0.67 -18.17 6.41
CA LYS A 81 2.12 -18.14 6.70
C LYS A 81 2.48 -16.97 7.62
N THR A 82 1.87 -15.80 7.42
CA THR A 82 2.12 -14.65 8.31
C THR A 82 1.68 -14.94 9.73
N VAL A 83 0.49 -15.52 9.90
CA VAL A 83 -0.06 -15.85 11.23
C VAL A 83 0.76 -16.92 11.94
N GLU A 84 1.23 -17.94 11.23
CA GLU A 84 2.09 -19.00 11.77
C GLU A 84 3.44 -18.45 12.28
N ALA A 85 4.05 -17.52 11.55
CA ALA A 85 5.38 -17.03 11.86
C ALA A 85 5.41 -15.84 12.85
N LEU A 86 4.43 -14.94 12.75
CA LEU A 86 4.43 -13.68 13.49
C LEU A 86 3.24 -13.52 14.42
N GLY A 87 2.15 -14.22 14.18
CA GLY A 87 0.87 -14.04 14.85
C GLY A 87 -0.15 -13.30 14.01
N THR A 88 -1.33 -13.07 14.58
CA THR A 88 -2.47 -12.47 13.88
C THR A 88 -2.15 -11.07 13.38
N VAL A 89 -2.40 -10.82 12.08
CA VAL A 89 -2.21 -9.52 11.45
C VAL A 89 -3.06 -8.46 12.16
N GLY A 90 -2.41 -7.41 12.61
CA GLY A 90 -3.04 -6.24 13.23
C GLY A 90 -2.98 -4.98 12.38
N VAL A 91 -2.04 -4.92 11.42
CA VAL A 91 -1.91 -3.85 10.43
C VAL A 91 -1.83 -4.46 9.04
N LEU A 92 -2.70 -4.05 8.14
CA LEU A 92 -2.61 -4.35 6.70
C LEU A 92 -2.30 -3.10 5.91
N VAL A 93 -1.26 -3.14 5.09
CA VAL A 93 -0.98 -2.08 4.10
C VAL A 93 -1.11 -2.66 2.69
N ASN A 94 -2.20 -2.31 2.00
CA ASN A 94 -2.39 -2.62 0.59
C ASN A 94 -1.58 -1.63 -0.26
N ASN A 95 -0.37 -2.01 -0.62
CA ASN A 95 0.52 -1.19 -1.43
C ASN A 95 0.76 -1.79 -2.83
N ALA A 96 0.62 -3.09 -3.01
CA ALA A 96 0.72 -3.72 -4.34
C ALA A 96 -0.16 -3.00 -5.36
N GLY A 97 0.39 -2.71 -6.55
CA GLY A 97 -0.34 -1.91 -7.53
C GLY A 97 0.46 -1.56 -8.77
N ASN A 98 0.04 -0.48 -9.44
CA ASN A 98 0.57 0.00 -10.72
C ASN A 98 0.20 -0.94 -11.89
N ALA A 99 1.09 -1.16 -12.85
CA ALA A 99 0.85 -2.03 -14.01
C ALA A 99 0.93 -3.54 -13.66
N GLY A 100 1.15 -3.88 -12.38
CA GLY A 100 1.38 -5.24 -11.92
C GLY A 100 2.86 -5.62 -11.94
N ALA A 101 3.15 -6.85 -11.52
CA ALA A 101 4.53 -7.37 -11.43
C ALA A 101 5.18 -7.54 -12.81
N GLU A 102 4.39 -7.93 -13.79
CA GLU A 102 4.82 -8.21 -15.17
C GLU A 102 4.01 -7.34 -16.15
N PRO A 103 4.36 -6.04 -16.30
CA PRO A 103 3.64 -5.16 -17.22
C PRO A 103 3.90 -5.58 -18.68
N ILE A 104 2.86 -5.50 -19.50
CA ILE A 104 2.94 -5.83 -20.94
C ILE A 104 2.78 -4.56 -21.79
N PRO A 105 3.39 -4.51 -22.98
CA PRO A 105 3.33 -3.33 -23.85
C PRO A 105 1.90 -2.87 -24.19
N GLU A 106 0.97 -3.81 -24.32
CA GLU A 106 -0.43 -3.56 -24.65
C GLU A 106 -1.15 -2.69 -23.61
N GLN A 107 -0.72 -2.69 -22.34
CA GLN A 107 -1.27 -1.82 -21.29
C GLN A 107 -1.01 -0.33 -21.53
N ARG A 108 -0.11 0.02 -22.46
CA ARG A 108 0.21 1.41 -22.85
C ARG A 108 -0.64 1.92 -24.00
N LYS A 109 -1.44 1.05 -24.65
CA LYS A 109 -2.37 1.46 -25.69
C LYS A 109 -3.55 2.22 -25.08
N PRO A 110 -4.23 3.10 -25.86
CA PRO A 110 -5.51 3.68 -25.44
C PRO A 110 -6.48 2.57 -25.00
N PHE A 111 -7.24 2.78 -23.92
CA PHE A 111 -8.04 1.70 -23.34
C PHE A 111 -9.10 1.14 -24.31
N TRP A 112 -9.61 1.96 -25.24
CA TRP A 112 -10.56 1.52 -26.28
C TRP A 112 -9.93 0.66 -27.39
N GLU A 113 -8.61 0.56 -27.44
CA GLU A 113 -7.84 -0.33 -28.32
C GLU A 113 -7.37 -1.60 -27.62
N THR A 114 -7.74 -1.76 -26.36
CA THR A 114 -7.41 -2.91 -25.53
C THR A 114 -8.66 -3.75 -25.25
N ASN A 115 -8.51 -4.86 -24.57
CA ASN A 115 -9.58 -5.79 -24.29
C ASN A 115 -9.74 -6.05 -22.78
N LYS A 116 -10.77 -6.81 -22.43
CA LYS A 116 -11.10 -7.14 -21.04
C LYS A 116 -9.94 -7.84 -20.30
N GLU A 117 -9.17 -8.66 -20.96
CA GLU A 117 -8.04 -9.36 -20.34
C GLU A 117 -6.99 -8.36 -19.85
N ILE A 118 -6.66 -7.36 -20.66
CA ILE A 118 -5.75 -6.27 -20.26
C ILE A 118 -6.32 -5.47 -19.10
N TRP A 119 -7.63 -5.17 -19.12
CA TRP A 119 -8.29 -4.44 -18.04
C TRP A 119 -8.29 -5.27 -16.74
N ASP A 120 -8.62 -6.56 -16.82
CA ASP A 120 -8.67 -7.47 -15.67
C ASP A 120 -7.31 -7.58 -14.98
N ARG A 121 -6.19 -7.56 -15.70
CA ARG A 121 -4.85 -7.52 -15.11
C ARG A 121 -4.65 -6.28 -14.23
N THR A 122 -5.02 -5.12 -14.73
CA THR A 122 -4.91 -3.84 -14.00
C THR A 122 -5.88 -3.79 -12.81
N ILE A 123 -7.14 -4.15 -13.02
CA ILE A 123 -8.18 -4.16 -12.00
C ILE A 123 -7.87 -5.23 -10.95
N GLY A 124 -7.37 -6.38 -11.38
CA GLY A 124 -7.00 -7.52 -10.53
C GLY A 124 -6.06 -7.11 -9.40
N VAL A 125 -4.97 -6.47 -9.73
CA VAL A 125 -3.99 -6.04 -8.71
C VAL A 125 -4.50 -4.83 -7.92
N ASN A 126 -5.00 -3.78 -8.61
CA ASN A 126 -5.25 -2.48 -7.98
C ASN A 126 -6.58 -2.39 -7.23
N PHE A 127 -7.54 -3.27 -7.50
CA PHE A 127 -8.86 -3.29 -6.85
C PHE A 127 -9.16 -4.64 -6.21
N TYR A 128 -9.18 -5.75 -6.99
CA TYR A 128 -9.46 -7.06 -6.39
C TYR A 128 -8.39 -7.48 -5.39
N GLY A 129 -7.12 -7.12 -5.60
CA GLY A 129 -6.04 -7.37 -4.64
C GLY A 129 -6.32 -6.73 -3.28
N VAL A 130 -6.84 -5.50 -3.26
CA VAL A 130 -7.27 -4.82 -2.02
C VAL A 130 -8.40 -5.58 -1.36
N ILE A 131 -9.42 -5.99 -2.13
CA ILE A 131 -10.57 -6.76 -1.60
C ILE A 131 -10.09 -8.10 -1.03
N ASN A 132 -9.24 -8.83 -1.75
CA ASN A 132 -8.71 -10.13 -1.34
C ASN A 132 -7.94 -10.02 -0.03
N CYS A 133 -7.00 -9.07 0.07
CA CYS A 133 -6.17 -8.89 1.26
C CYS A 133 -7.02 -8.47 2.48
N VAL A 134 -7.91 -7.49 2.32
CA VAL A 134 -8.83 -7.06 3.40
C VAL A 134 -9.70 -8.22 3.85
N GLY A 135 -10.33 -8.94 2.90
CA GLY A 135 -11.18 -10.08 3.21
C GLY A 135 -10.47 -11.23 3.92
N ALA A 136 -9.17 -11.45 3.62
CA ALA A 136 -8.40 -12.51 4.25
C ALA A 136 -7.95 -12.17 5.68
N VAL A 137 -7.63 -10.89 5.98
CA VAL A 137 -7.14 -10.50 7.31
C VAL A 137 -8.27 -10.20 8.30
N LEU A 138 -9.42 -9.71 7.84
CA LEU A 138 -10.52 -9.24 8.71
C LEU A 138 -11.02 -10.30 9.71
N PRO A 139 -11.23 -11.58 9.35
CA PRO A 139 -11.68 -12.59 10.31
C PRO A 139 -10.72 -12.72 11.50
N GLY A 140 -9.40 -12.72 11.23
CA GLY A 140 -8.38 -12.76 12.27
C GLY A 140 -8.35 -11.49 13.11
N MET A 141 -8.42 -10.32 12.47
CA MET A 141 -8.47 -9.03 13.18
C MET A 141 -9.66 -8.94 14.14
N MET A 142 -10.85 -9.33 13.70
CA MET A 142 -12.05 -9.32 14.55
C MET A 142 -11.94 -10.30 15.71
N LYS A 143 -11.40 -11.51 15.48
CA LYS A 143 -11.20 -12.54 16.52
C LYS A 143 -10.22 -12.08 17.58
N ARG A 144 -9.23 -11.26 17.24
CA ARG A 144 -8.24 -10.72 18.17
C ARG A 144 -8.84 -9.81 19.24
N GLN A 145 -10.00 -9.20 19.00
CA GLN A 145 -10.66 -8.24 19.91
C GLN A 145 -9.75 -7.10 20.38
N ALA A 146 -8.89 -6.61 19.49
CA ALA A 146 -7.93 -5.54 19.74
C ALA A 146 -7.88 -4.60 18.52
N PRO A 147 -7.47 -3.34 18.70
CA PRO A 147 -7.44 -2.36 17.63
C PRO A 147 -6.68 -2.83 16.39
N GLY A 148 -7.28 -2.67 15.21
CA GLY A 148 -6.69 -3.00 13.91
C GLY A 148 -6.55 -1.77 13.02
N ARG A 149 -5.65 -1.83 12.04
CA ARG A 149 -5.40 -0.75 11.06
C ARG A 149 -5.35 -1.32 9.65
N ILE A 150 -6.12 -0.74 8.74
CA ILE A 150 -6.09 -1.07 7.31
C ILE A 150 -5.77 0.20 6.53
N ILE A 151 -4.71 0.16 5.75
CA ILE A 151 -4.21 1.29 4.98
C ILE A 151 -4.13 0.86 3.52
N SER A 152 -4.64 1.67 2.60
CA SER A 152 -4.48 1.43 1.16
C SER A 152 -3.76 2.58 0.49
N ILE A 153 -2.72 2.25 -0.26
CA ILE A 153 -2.00 3.21 -1.10
C ILE A 153 -2.76 3.36 -2.42
N ILE A 154 -3.30 4.54 -2.62
CA ILE A 154 -4.00 4.93 -3.84
C ILE A 154 -3.22 6.03 -4.57
N SER A 155 -3.73 6.51 -5.68
CA SER A 155 -3.02 7.49 -6.55
C SER A 155 -3.84 8.75 -6.75
N ASP A 156 -3.17 9.87 -6.98
CA ASP A 156 -3.82 11.09 -7.47
C ASP A 156 -4.55 10.87 -8.81
N ALA A 157 -4.09 9.91 -9.63
CA ALA A 157 -4.80 9.50 -10.83
C ALA A 157 -6.28 9.13 -10.56
N SER A 158 -6.57 8.57 -9.36
CA SER A 158 -7.94 8.22 -8.94
C SER A 158 -8.82 9.42 -8.57
N ARG A 159 -8.23 10.62 -8.44
CA ARG A 159 -8.91 11.86 -8.03
C ARG A 159 -8.91 12.92 -9.12
N TYR A 160 -7.76 13.06 -9.76
CA TYR A 160 -7.52 14.07 -10.79
C TYR A 160 -7.85 13.54 -12.20
N GLY A 161 -7.54 12.24 -12.45
CA GLY A 161 -7.63 11.60 -13.75
C GLY A 161 -6.42 11.91 -14.62
N ASP A 162 -5.53 10.92 -14.81
CA ASP A 162 -4.37 11.05 -15.67
C ASP A 162 -4.66 10.44 -17.06
N LEU A 163 -4.21 11.12 -18.11
CA LEU A 163 -4.34 10.66 -19.50
C LEU A 163 -3.68 9.28 -19.68
N GLY A 164 -4.40 8.35 -20.31
CA GLY A 164 -3.92 6.99 -20.59
C GLY A 164 -3.89 6.09 -19.34
N MET A 165 -4.50 6.52 -18.23
CA MET A 165 -4.57 5.75 -16.98
C MET A 165 -6.02 5.45 -16.57
N GLU A 166 -6.97 5.44 -17.50
CA GLU A 166 -8.40 5.37 -17.22
C GLU A 166 -8.77 4.14 -16.37
N ILE A 167 -8.29 2.97 -16.76
CA ILE A 167 -8.56 1.69 -16.05
C ILE A 167 -7.89 1.69 -14.66
N TYR A 168 -6.65 2.14 -14.59
CA TYR A 168 -5.92 2.25 -13.31
C TYR A 168 -6.58 3.28 -12.37
N SER A 169 -6.94 4.44 -12.89
CA SER A 169 -7.63 5.50 -12.14
C SER A 169 -8.95 5.00 -11.57
N GLY A 170 -9.74 4.30 -12.40
CA GLY A 170 -10.99 3.67 -11.99
C GLY A 170 -10.80 2.61 -10.90
N ALA A 171 -9.79 1.75 -11.04
CA ALA A 171 -9.47 0.72 -10.06
C ALA A 171 -9.06 1.32 -8.70
N LYS A 172 -8.18 2.34 -8.70
CA LYS A 172 -7.75 3.04 -7.46
C LYS A 172 -8.88 3.85 -6.83
N ALA A 173 -9.78 4.45 -7.63
CA ALA A 173 -10.99 5.11 -7.12
C ALA A 173 -11.97 4.11 -6.48
N GLY A 174 -12.13 2.93 -7.11
CA GLY A 174 -12.90 1.82 -6.55
C GLY A 174 -12.35 1.34 -5.22
N ALA A 175 -11.03 1.15 -5.12
CA ALA A 175 -10.37 0.79 -3.88
C ALA A 175 -10.62 1.83 -2.77
N ALA A 176 -10.52 3.13 -3.08
CA ALA A 176 -10.81 4.19 -2.12
C ALA A 176 -12.27 4.16 -1.63
N GLY A 177 -13.21 3.90 -2.53
CA GLY A 177 -14.64 3.73 -2.19
C GLY A 177 -14.89 2.52 -1.30
N PHE A 178 -14.28 1.38 -1.64
CA PHE A 178 -14.35 0.15 -0.85
C PHE A 178 -13.82 0.37 0.58
N MET A 179 -12.67 1.02 0.74
CA MET A 179 -12.08 1.31 2.05
C MET A 179 -12.98 2.17 2.94
N ARG A 180 -13.73 3.14 2.38
CA ARG A 180 -14.71 3.92 3.15
C ARG A 180 -15.84 3.05 3.70
N SER A 181 -16.30 2.07 2.93
CA SER A 181 -17.31 1.11 3.39
C SER A 181 -16.76 0.17 4.44
N VAL A 182 -15.52 -0.31 4.29
CA VAL A 182 -14.80 -1.11 5.29
C VAL A 182 -14.71 -0.34 6.62
N ALA A 183 -14.33 0.95 6.59
CA ALA A 183 -14.25 1.80 7.77
C ALA A 183 -15.57 1.85 8.54
N ARG A 184 -16.69 2.04 7.84
CA ARG A 184 -18.04 2.06 8.46
C ARG A 184 -18.41 0.72 9.07
N THR A 185 -18.13 -0.38 8.38
CA THR A 185 -18.51 -1.72 8.83
C THR A 185 -17.65 -2.16 10.01
N MET A 186 -16.37 -1.82 10.01
CA MET A 186 -15.38 -2.34 10.97
C MET A 186 -15.17 -1.45 12.20
N GLY A 187 -15.69 -0.23 12.22
CA GLY A 187 -15.51 0.72 13.33
C GLY A 187 -15.93 0.15 14.70
N ARG A 188 -17.02 -0.60 14.75
CA ARG A 188 -17.48 -1.28 15.99
C ARG A 188 -16.50 -2.33 16.54
N HIS A 189 -15.56 -2.79 15.71
CA HIS A 189 -14.49 -3.71 16.07
C HIS A 189 -13.16 -3.00 16.36
N GLN A 190 -13.16 -1.67 16.49
CA GLN A 190 -11.96 -0.84 16.68
C GLN A 190 -10.95 -1.00 15.54
N ILE A 191 -11.40 -1.34 14.34
CA ILE A 191 -10.59 -1.44 13.15
C ILE A 191 -10.81 -0.18 12.32
N THR A 192 -9.75 0.62 12.12
CA THR A 192 -9.77 1.78 11.23
C THR A 192 -9.36 1.38 9.82
N ALA A 193 -9.89 2.09 8.81
CA ALA A 193 -9.52 1.87 7.42
C ALA A 193 -9.36 3.23 6.71
N ASN A 194 -8.16 3.51 6.19
CA ASN A 194 -7.81 4.78 5.59
C ASN A 194 -7.03 4.61 4.28
N ASN A 195 -7.00 5.66 3.46
CA ASN A 195 -6.22 5.70 2.24
C ASN A 195 -5.11 6.75 2.33
N ILE A 196 -3.98 6.47 1.70
CA ILE A 196 -2.92 7.43 1.41
C ILE A 196 -2.88 7.64 -0.10
N VAL A 197 -3.05 8.88 -0.53
CA VAL A 197 -2.96 9.26 -1.96
C VAL A 197 -1.55 9.68 -2.25
N ILE A 198 -0.90 9.03 -3.19
CA ILE A 198 0.44 9.38 -3.64
C ILE A 198 0.44 9.94 -5.06
N SER A 199 1.44 10.73 -5.38
CA SER A 199 1.76 11.22 -6.71
C SER A 199 3.13 10.68 -7.16
N LEU A 200 3.82 11.38 -8.09
CA LEU A 200 5.14 10.98 -8.55
C LEU A 200 6.11 10.81 -7.37
N THR A 201 6.54 9.58 -7.15
CA THR A 201 7.44 9.19 -6.08
C THR A 201 8.68 8.52 -6.67
N ASN A 202 9.84 8.78 -6.11
CA ASN A 202 11.13 8.21 -6.52
C ASN A 202 11.16 6.71 -6.19
N THR A 203 10.92 5.90 -7.20
CA THR A 203 10.89 4.43 -7.10
C THR A 203 11.48 3.82 -8.37
N PRO A 204 11.91 2.55 -8.36
CA PRO A 204 12.37 1.88 -9.57
C PRO A 204 11.39 1.97 -10.74
N ALA A 205 10.08 1.97 -10.47
CA ALA A 205 9.05 2.05 -11.52
C ALA A 205 8.95 3.44 -12.19
N THR A 206 9.44 4.49 -11.53
CA THR A 206 9.38 5.88 -12.02
C THR A 206 10.72 6.43 -12.46
N GLN A 207 11.79 5.65 -12.36
CA GLN A 207 13.17 6.08 -12.62
C GLN A 207 13.33 6.71 -14.00
N ALA A 208 12.84 6.07 -15.06
CA ALA A 208 12.93 6.60 -16.42
C ALA A 208 12.19 7.94 -16.62
N TRP A 209 11.19 8.24 -15.79
CA TRP A 209 10.51 9.53 -15.78
C TRP A 209 11.36 10.60 -15.06
N LEU A 210 11.98 10.23 -13.96
CA LEU A 210 12.80 11.12 -13.15
C LEU A 210 14.09 11.54 -13.85
N GLU A 211 14.61 10.70 -14.73
CA GLU A 211 15.81 10.94 -15.53
C GLU A 211 15.58 11.84 -16.76
N ASP A 212 14.33 12.21 -17.07
CA ASP A 212 13.98 13.12 -18.18
C ASP A 212 13.82 14.56 -17.64
N PRO A 213 14.79 15.49 -17.87
CA PRO A 213 14.75 16.83 -17.29
C PRO A 213 13.57 17.68 -17.77
N GLU A 214 13.15 17.54 -19.02
CA GLU A 214 12.03 18.31 -19.56
C GLU A 214 10.68 17.86 -18.96
N ARG A 215 10.49 16.55 -18.84
CA ARG A 215 9.33 15.99 -18.15
C ARG A 215 9.31 16.41 -16.69
N MET A 216 10.45 16.33 -16.01
CA MET A 216 10.57 16.72 -14.60
C MET A 216 10.25 18.19 -14.38
N LYS A 217 10.78 19.09 -15.22
CA LYS A 217 10.48 20.52 -15.14
C LYS A 217 8.97 20.79 -15.27
N GLY A 218 8.33 20.18 -16.28
CA GLY A 218 6.88 20.30 -16.50
C GLY A 218 6.04 19.71 -15.35
N THR A 219 6.49 18.56 -14.81
CA THR A 219 5.81 17.89 -13.70
C THR A 219 5.94 18.71 -12.41
N MET A 220 7.15 19.13 -12.05
CA MET A 220 7.41 19.87 -10.80
C MET A 220 6.76 21.25 -10.77
N SER A 221 6.46 21.85 -11.91
CA SER A 221 5.72 23.12 -11.96
C SER A 221 4.31 23.00 -11.38
N LYS A 222 3.73 21.80 -11.34
CA LYS A 222 2.39 21.52 -10.80
C LYS A 222 2.39 21.24 -9.29
N TYR A 223 3.56 21.05 -8.69
CA TYR A 223 3.69 20.72 -7.27
C TYR A 223 3.93 21.99 -6.43
N ILE A 224 3.32 22.05 -5.25
CA ILE A 224 3.63 23.09 -4.27
C ILE A 224 5.02 22.85 -3.67
N VAL A 225 5.27 21.60 -3.24
CA VAL A 225 6.60 21.15 -2.81
C VAL A 225 7.32 20.60 -4.04
N ARG A 226 8.19 21.41 -4.65
CA ARG A 226 8.77 21.21 -5.97
C ARG A 226 9.90 20.15 -5.99
N ARG A 227 9.59 18.94 -5.55
CA ARG A 227 10.42 17.74 -5.69
C ARG A 227 9.53 16.52 -5.88
N PRO A 228 10.05 15.42 -6.44
CA PRO A 228 9.37 14.12 -6.34
C PRO A 228 9.18 13.73 -4.87
N GLY A 229 8.17 12.96 -4.58
CA GLY A 229 8.04 12.30 -3.28
C GLY A 229 9.15 11.27 -3.10
N GLU A 230 9.63 11.10 -1.88
CA GLU A 230 10.48 9.98 -1.52
C GLU A 230 9.63 8.89 -0.86
N PRO A 231 10.01 7.60 -0.97
CA PRO A 231 9.30 6.52 -0.29
C PRO A 231 9.08 6.76 1.21
N SER A 232 10.02 7.47 1.86
CA SER A 232 9.93 7.86 3.27
C SER A 232 8.80 8.85 3.56
N ASP A 233 8.45 9.73 2.61
CA ASP A 233 7.32 10.65 2.79
C ASP A 233 6.01 9.87 3.04
N ILE A 234 5.82 8.81 2.25
CA ILE A 234 4.64 7.95 2.33
C ILE A 234 4.72 7.02 3.54
N ALA A 235 5.90 6.47 3.81
CA ALA A 235 6.13 5.55 4.94
C ALA A 235 5.89 6.23 6.29
N ASN A 236 6.23 7.51 6.44
CA ASN A 236 5.92 8.30 7.63
C ASN A 236 4.41 8.39 7.89
N MET A 237 3.60 8.65 6.86
CA MET A 237 2.15 8.69 6.99
C MET A 237 1.57 7.29 7.25
N ALA A 238 2.12 6.25 6.62
CA ALA A 238 1.71 4.87 6.87
C ALA A 238 1.99 4.44 8.32
N LEU A 239 3.15 4.81 8.87
CA LEU A 239 3.49 4.57 10.27
C LEU A 239 2.52 5.29 11.21
N TYR A 240 2.25 6.57 10.97
CA TYR A 240 1.26 7.32 11.76
C TYR A 240 -0.10 6.62 11.76
N LEU A 241 -0.62 6.24 10.58
CA LEU A 241 -1.91 5.55 10.46
C LEU A 241 -1.91 4.13 11.02
N ALA A 242 -0.75 3.49 11.13
CA ALA A 242 -0.60 2.16 11.72
C ALA A 242 -0.48 2.20 13.26
N SER A 243 -0.09 3.33 13.83
CA SER A 243 0.16 3.52 15.26
C SER A 243 -1.12 3.79 16.07
N ASP A 244 -0.96 3.92 17.38
CA ASP A 244 -2.05 4.30 18.29
C ASP A 244 -2.42 5.79 18.17
N ALA A 245 -1.52 6.65 17.67
CA ALA A 245 -1.81 8.06 17.43
C ALA A 245 -2.99 8.32 16.47
N SER A 246 -3.37 7.34 15.65
CA SER A 246 -4.42 7.47 14.65
C SER A 246 -5.75 6.76 15.00
N GLU A 247 -5.96 6.37 16.25
CA GLU A 247 -7.14 5.57 16.64
C GLU A 247 -8.50 6.24 16.37
N TRP A 248 -8.53 7.57 16.32
CA TRP A 248 -9.72 8.36 16.02
C TRP A 248 -9.85 8.75 14.54
N ILE A 249 -9.06 8.11 13.67
CA ILE A 249 -9.00 8.42 12.22
C ILE A 249 -9.47 7.19 11.44
N SER A 250 -10.64 7.28 10.79
CA SER A 250 -11.16 6.19 9.95
C SER A 250 -11.99 6.74 8.79
N GLY A 251 -11.94 6.04 7.66
CA GLY A 251 -12.67 6.39 6.43
C GLY A 251 -12.06 7.57 5.66
N GLN A 252 -10.86 8.01 6.02
CA GLN A 252 -10.23 9.19 5.44
C GLN A 252 -9.31 8.85 4.28
N THR A 253 -9.01 9.89 3.50
CA THR A 253 -8.10 9.83 2.36
C THR A 253 -7.12 10.99 2.47
N TYR A 254 -5.85 10.67 2.76
CA TYR A 254 -4.80 11.65 3.04
C TYR A 254 -3.86 11.80 1.84
N PRO A 255 -3.80 13.00 1.21
CA PRO A 255 -2.81 13.27 0.18
C PRO A 255 -1.41 13.40 0.79
N VAL A 256 -0.46 12.59 0.31
CA VAL A 256 0.98 12.71 0.53
C VAL A 256 1.60 12.85 -0.85
N ASN A 257 1.45 14.03 -1.45
CA ASN A 257 1.63 14.26 -2.87
C ASN A 257 2.30 15.58 -3.23
N GLY A 258 2.96 16.23 -2.25
CA GLY A 258 3.64 17.51 -2.46
C GLY A 258 2.72 18.67 -2.89
N GLY A 259 1.40 18.54 -2.67
CA GLY A 259 0.42 19.54 -3.08
C GLY A 259 0.09 19.49 -4.58
N PHE A 260 0.31 18.35 -5.25
CA PHE A 260 -0.09 18.14 -6.66
C PHE A 260 -1.60 18.26 -6.83
N THR A 261 -2.38 17.64 -5.94
CA THR A 261 -3.81 17.88 -5.81
C THR A 261 -4.15 18.30 -4.39
N LEU A 262 -5.15 19.18 -4.25
CA LEU A 262 -5.63 19.62 -2.95
C LEU A 262 -6.84 18.78 -2.53
N ALA A 263 -6.93 18.47 -1.23
CA ALA A 263 -8.13 17.88 -0.64
C ALA A 263 -9.18 18.99 -0.43
N LEU A 264 -10.38 18.83 -0.97
CA LEU A 264 -11.55 19.66 -0.73
C LEU A 264 -12.63 18.82 -0.06
#